data_2351b3affb51741b8ae723dd4678e7ae
#
_entry.id   2351b3affb51741b8ae723dd4678e7ae
#
_cell.length_a   1.000
_cell.length_b   1.000
_cell.length_c   1.000
_cell.angle_alpha   90.00
_cell.angle_beta   90.00
_cell.angle_gamma   90.00
#
_symmetry.space_group_name_H-M   'P 1'
#
loop_
_entity.id
_entity.type
_entity.pdbx_description
1 polymer ?
#
loop_
_entity_poly.entity_id
_entity_poly.type
_entity_poly.pdbx_seq_one_letter_code
_entity_poly.pdbx_strand_id
1 'polypeptide(L)'
;GLDNFKILKLITSVSLVIGIFIVIIFYNLSAIMKFEYLNIKKNFTKDNKYLATITENGLWIKDEINEQINFINAKKFTINTLGDVDIIQLNKDFEFQNNIKAENVDIKKNNWNLYNVKIIDKKNSIKTRDVMSFLSNFNYEEISNLFSNLASLTIWNLLELKENYISINYSTTEIDYHLQRIIAYPFLITIITALSAILMLNLSIQKPKLFFIVIGILLS
;
A
#
# COMPACT_ATOMS: atom_id res chain seq x y z
N GLY A 1 33.92 -2.09 39.19
CA GLY A 1 33.21 -1.34 38.13
C GLY A 1 32.65 -2.29 37.09
N LEU A 2 31.67 -1.84 36.35
CA LEU A 2 31.15 -2.59 35.20
C LEU A 2 32.22 -2.58 34.09
N ASP A 3 32.47 -3.76 33.53
CA ASP A 3 33.35 -3.91 32.37
C ASP A 3 32.73 -3.23 31.14
N ASN A 4 33.55 -2.62 30.28
CA ASN A 4 33.10 -1.92 29.06
C ASN A 4 32.19 -2.79 28.20
N PHE A 5 32.45 -4.09 28.12
CA PHE A 5 31.61 -5.04 27.39
C PHE A 5 30.23 -5.21 28.02
N LYS A 6 30.13 -5.22 29.35
CA LYS A 6 28.84 -5.28 30.05
C LYS A 6 28.01 -4.01 29.83
N ILE A 7 28.66 -2.84 29.82
CA ILE A 7 28.03 -1.54 29.54
C ILE A 7 27.51 -1.54 28.10
N LEU A 8 28.33 -1.95 27.13
CA LEU A 8 27.93 -2.05 25.72
C LEU A 8 26.71 -2.95 25.54
N LYS A 9 26.75 -4.17 26.12
CA LYS A 9 25.63 -5.12 26.03
C LYS A 9 24.34 -4.55 26.63
N LEU A 10 24.43 -3.85 27.75
CA LEU A 10 23.28 -3.25 28.40
C LEU A 10 22.66 -2.14 27.52
N ILE A 11 23.49 -1.23 27.00
CA ILE A 11 23.01 -0.11 26.15
C ILE A 11 22.36 -0.65 24.86
N THR A 12 23.00 -1.63 24.19
CA THR A 12 22.44 -2.22 22.97
C THR A 12 21.15 -2.99 23.20
N SER A 13 21.04 -3.72 24.32
CA SER A 13 19.81 -4.43 24.69
C SER A 13 18.66 -3.44 24.96
N VAL A 14 18.92 -2.38 25.70
CA VAL A 14 17.92 -1.33 25.97
C VAL A 14 17.51 -0.63 24.67
N SER A 15 18.45 -0.32 23.79
CA SER A 15 18.17 0.28 22.48
C SER A 15 17.28 -0.61 21.61
N LEU A 16 17.51 -1.92 21.60
CA LEU A 16 16.67 -2.87 20.86
C LEU A 16 15.22 -2.85 21.39
N VAL A 17 15.05 -2.90 22.71
CA VAL A 17 13.72 -2.85 23.34
C VAL A 17 13.00 -1.54 23.01
N ILE A 18 13.69 -0.41 23.08
CA ILE A 18 13.15 0.90 22.70
C ILE A 18 12.78 0.92 21.21
N GLY A 19 13.62 0.38 20.34
CA GLY A 19 13.35 0.29 18.90
C GLY A 19 12.08 -0.52 18.59
N ILE A 20 11.90 -1.67 19.25
CA ILE A 20 10.66 -2.47 19.12
C ILE A 20 9.45 -1.69 19.62
N PHE A 21 9.56 -1.02 20.76
CA PHE A 21 8.49 -0.19 21.32
C PHE A 21 8.08 0.93 20.36
N ILE A 22 9.06 1.60 19.76
CA ILE A 22 8.81 2.66 18.76
C ILE A 22 8.03 2.09 17.57
N VAL A 23 8.44 0.94 17.03
CA VAL A 23 7.75 0.33 15.89
C VAL A 23 6.32 -0.04 16.26
N ILE A 24 6.08 -0.69 17.38
CA ILE A 24 4.73 -1.15 17.75
C ILE A 24 3.79 0.02 18.01
N ILE A 25 4.25 1.07 18.68
CA ILE A 25 3.37 2.18 19.10
C ILE A 25 3.39 3.32 18.09
N PHE A 26 4.57 3.88 17.81
CA PHE A 26 4.64 5.10 16.99
C PHE A 26 4.36 4.86 15.51
N TYR A 27 4.74 3.71 14.96
CA TYR A 27 4.38 3.39 13.58
C TYR A 27 2.86 3.32 13.41
N ASN A 28 2.17 2.55 14.26
CA ASN A 28 0.71 2.42 14.17
C ASN A 28 -0.02 3.75 14.42
N LEU A 29 0.44 4.54 15.40
CA LEU A 29 -0.11 5.88 15.65
C LEU A 29 0.09 6.81 14.45
N SER A 30 1.29 6.82 13.87
CA SER A 30 1.60 7.61 12.67
C SER A 30 0.76 7.18 11.46
N ALA A 31 0.54 5.88 11.28
CA ALA A 31 -0.30 5.35 10.22
C ALA A 31 -1.75 5.83 10.35
N ILE A 32 -2.33 5.77 11.56
CA ILE A 32 -3.68 6.25 11.84
C ILE A 32 -3.78 7.75 11.58
N MET A 33 -2.85 8.56 12.08
CA MET A 33 -2.83 10.01 11.85
C MET A 33 -2.71 10.35 10.35
N LYS A 34 -1.90 9.60 9.61
CA LYS A 34 -1.76 9.77 8.17
C LYS A 34 -3.05 9.40 7.44
N PHE A 35 -3.72 8.33 7.85
CA PHE A 35 -5.02 7.93 7.30
C PHE A 35 -6.07 9.02 7.50
N GLU A 36 -6.19 9.58 8.72
CA GLU A 36 -7.11 10.68 9.02
C GLU A 36 -6.77 11.95 8.21
N TYR A 37 -5.49 12.29 8.10
CA TYR A 37 -5.06 13.39 7.24
C TYR A 37 -5.52 13.21 5.79
N LEU A 38 -5.38 11.98 5.23
CA LEU A 38 -5.81 11.68 3.87
C LEU A 38 -7.33 11.76 3.71
N ASN A 39 -8.09 11.32 4.72
CA ASN A 39 -9.54 11.44 4.75
C ASN A 39 -10.01 12.90 4.74
N ILE A 40 -9.37 13.75 5.55
CA ILE A 40 -9.64 15.18 5.56
C ILE A 40 -9.29 15.80 4.21
N LYS A 41 -8.09 15.51 3.69
CA LYS A 41 -7.62 16.01 2.38
C LYS A 41 -8.58 15.64 1.25
N LYS A 42 -9.16 14.43 1.26
CA LYS A 42 -10.16 13.96 0.30
C LYS A 42 -11.36 14.91 0.19
N ASN A 43 -11.84 15.45 1.31
CA ASN A 43 -12.99 16.34 1.34
C ASN A 43 -12.73 17.72 0.71
N PHE A 44 -11.45 18.11 0.61
CA PHE A 44 -11.03 19.40 0.03
C PHE A 44 -10.46 19.26 -1.40
N THR A 45 -10.18 18.05 -1.84
CA THR A 45 -9.65 17.80 -3.19
C THR A 45 -10.71 17.05 -3.99
N LYS A 46 -11.09 17.59 -5.14
CA LYS A 46 -12.01 16.94 -6.09
C LYS A 46 -11.40 15.68 -6.78
N ASP A 47 -10.29 15.21 -6.27
CA ASP A 47 -9.63 14.00 -6.77
C ASP A 47 -10.40 12.75 -6.32
N ASN A 48 -11.09 12.11 -7.25
CA ASN A 48 -11.82 10.86 -7.08
C ASN A 48 -10.92 9.63 -6.75
N LYS A 49 -9.79 9.84 -6.09
CA LYS A 49 -8.70 8.87 -5.87
C LYS A 49 -9.00 7.74 -4.87
N TYR A 50 -10.22 7.63 -4.35
CA TYR A 50 -10.55 6.62 -3.32
C TYR A 50 -11.71 5.72 -3.71
N LEU A 51 -11.80 5.42 -5.00
CA LEU A 51 -12.90 4.64 -5.55
C LEU A 51 -12.52 3.18 -5.80
N ALA A 52 -11.37 2.73 -5.29
CA ALA A 52 -10.96 1.34 -5.40
C ALA A 52 -10.61 0.74 -4.04
N THR A 53 -10.96 -0.51 -3.86
CA THR A 53 -10.64 -1.33 -2.69
C THR A 53 -10.37 -2.76 -3.09
N ILE A 54 -9.48 -3.43 -2.37
CA ILE A 54 -9.23 -4.87 -2.52
C ILE A 54 -9.80 -5.58 -1.30
N THR A 55 -10.60 -6.59 -1.56
CA THR A 55 -11.21 -7.46 -0.56
C THR A 55 -10.94 -8.92 -0.91
N GLU A 56 -11.33 -9.85 -0.05
CA GLU A 56 -11.30 -11.30 -0.34
C GLU A 56 -12.05 -11.66 -1.65
N ASN A 57 -13.06 -10.85 -2.03
CA ASN A 57 -13.88 -11.04 -3.23
C ASN A 57 -13.29 -10.37 -4.48
N GLY A 58 -12.09 -9.82 -4.39
CA GLY A 58 -11.39 -9.19 -5.51
C GLY A 58 -11.23 -7.68 -5.39
N LEU A 59 -10.77 -7.11 -6.48
CA LEU A 59 -10.64 -5.67 -6.68
C LEU A 59 -12.01 -5.06 -7.02
N TRP A 60 -12.39 -4.02 -6.30
CA TRP A 60 -13.58 -3.22 -6.56
C TRP A 60 -13.20 -1.80 -6.93
N ILE A 61 -13.75 -1.31 -8.04
CA ILE A 61 -13.57 0.08 -8.50
C ILE A 61 -14.94 0.69 -8.73
N LYS A 62 -15.17 1.89 -8.19
CA LYS A 62 -16.28 2.76 -8.60
C LYS A 62 -15.73 3.76 -9.61
N ASP A 63 -16.25 3.76 -10.82
CA ASP A 63 -15.87 4.68 -11.87
C ASP A 63 -17.11 5.47 -12.36
N GLU A 64 -16.95 6.76 -12.59
CA GLU A 64 -18.05 7.64 -12.96
C GLU A 64 -17.70 8.38 -14.25
N ILE A 65 -18.34 7.99 -15.35
CA ILE A 65 -18.07 8.51 -16.69
C ILE A 65 -19.37 8.85 -17.41
N ASN A 66 -19.43 10.02 -18.03
CA ASN A 66 -20.56 10.43 -18.85
C ASN A 66 -21.93 10.23 -18.18
N GLU A 67 -22.01 10.59 -16.89
CA GLU A 67 -23.24 10.46 -16.10
C GLU A 67 -23.66 9.01 -15.80
N GLN A 68 -22.79 8.05 -16.07
CA GLN A 68 -22.96 6.65 -15.70
C GLN A 68 -22.04 6.29 -14.54
N ILE A 69 -22.59 5.54 -13.60
CA ILE A 69 -21.85 5.00 -12.46
C ILE A 69 -21.55 3.53 -12.77
N ASN A 70 -20.27 3.19 -12.83
CA ASN A 70 -19.81 1.84 -13.10
C ASN A 70 -19.20 1.24 -11.82
N PHE A 71 -19.74 0.13 -11.35
CA PHE A 71 -19.11 -0.69 -10.32
C PHE A 71 -18.41 -1.85 -11.00
N ILE A 72 -17.08 -1.86 -10.91
CA ILE A 72 -16.20 -2.82 -11.54
C ILE A 72 -15.66 -3.74 -10.48
N ASN A 73 -15.90 -5.04 -10.61
CA ASN A 73 -15.28 -6.07 -9.79
C ASN A 73 -14.36 -6.93 -10.67
N ALA A 74 -13.14 -7.19 -10.20
CA ALA A 74 -12.20 -8.08 -10.85
C ALA A 74 -11.65 -9.10 -9.86
N LYS A 75 -11.72 -10.39 -10.18
CA LYS A 75 -11.21 -11.45 -9.30
C LYS A 75 -9.69 -11.60 -9.37
N LYS A 76 -9.08 -11.17 -10.47
CA LYS A 76 -7.63 -11.24 -10.66
C LYS A 76 -7.11 -9.89 -11.12
N PHE A 77 -5.99 -9.47 -10.59
CA PHE A 77 -5.31 -8.24 -10.98
C PHE A 77 -3.84 -8.56 -11.22
N THR A 78 -3.40 -8.39 -12.45
CA THR A 78 -2.02 -8.64 -12.89
C THR A 78 -1.48 -7.42 -13.64
N ILE A 79 -0.22 -7.47 -14.04
CA ILE A 79 0.41 -6.36 -14.78
C ILE A 79 -0.41 -6.07 -16.05
N ASN A 80 -1.01 -4.89 -16.11
CA ASN A 80 -1.81 -4.36 -17.21
C ASN A 80 -3.11 -5.13 -17.52
N THR A 81 -3.51 -6.15 -16.74
CA THR A 81 -4.72 -6.92 -17.03
C THR A 81 -5.56 -7.20 -15.79
N LEU A 82 -6.88 -7.22 -15.98
CA LEU A 82 -7.86 -7.72 -15.02
C LEU A 82 -8.45 -9.02 -15.54
N GLY A 83 -8.68 -9.99 -14.66
CA GLY A 83 -9.33 -11.26 -14.99
C GLY A 83 -10.64 -11.45 -14.25
N ASP A 84 -11.58 -12.15 -14.90
CA ASP A 84 -12.93 -12.42 -14.38
C ASP A 84 -13.63 -11.13 -13.92
N VAL A 85 -13.82 -10.20 -14.86
CA VAL A 85 -14.34 -8.85 -14.60
C VAL A 85 -15.86 -8.82 -14.74
N ASP A 86 -16.51 -8.18 -13.77
CA ASP A 86 -17.94 -7.91 -13.73
C ASP A 86 -18.17 -6.39 -13.59
N ILE A 87 -18.78 -5.74 -14.57
CA ILE A 87 -19.04 -4.31 -14.61
C ILE A 87 -20.54 -4.07 -14.54
N ILE A 88 -21.02 -3.53 -13.44
CA ILE A 88 -22.41 -3.12 -13.26
C ILE A 88 -22.52 -1.64 -13.60
N GLN A 89 -23.30 -1.33 -14.64
CA GLN A 89 -23.56 0.03 -15.07
C GLN A 89 -24.91 0.52 -14.53
N LEU A 90 -24.89 1.67 -13.86
CA LEU A 90 -26.05 2.37 -13.33
C LEU A 90 -26.15 3.76 -13.95
N ASN A 91 -27.36 4.32 -14.03
CA ASN A 91 -27.54 5.75 -14.33
C ASN A 91 -27.32 6.62 -13.07
N LYS A 92 -27.46 7.95 -13.19
CA LYS A 92 -27.36 8.89 -12.05
C LYS A 92 -28.32 8.61 -10.91
N ASP A 93 -29.50 8.04 -11.23
CA ASP A 93 -30.54 7.70 -10.27
C ASP A 93 -30.32 6.31 -9.64
N PHE A 94 -29.11 5.73 -9.82
CA PHE A 94 -28.77 4.38 -9.37
C PHE A 94 -29.66 3.27 -9.96
N GLU A 95 -30.29 3.49 -11.09
CA GLU A 95 -31.03 2.43 -11.77
C GLU A 95 -30.10 1.60 -12.66
N PHE A 96 -30.27 0.28 -12.59
CA PHE A 96 -29.53 -0.68 -13.39
C PHE A 96 -29.73 -0.44 -14.89
N GLN A 97 -28.63 -0.40 -15.64
CA GLN A 97 -28.62 -0.28 -17.10
C GLN A 97 -28.17 -1.59 -17.75
N ASN A 98 -26.93 -1.99 -17.48
CA ASN A 98 -26.33 -3.19 -18.04
C ASN A 98 -25.41 -3.86 -17.00
N ASN A 99 -25.21 -5.17 -17.18
CA ASN A 99 -24.12 -5.89 -16.56
C ASN A 99 -23.21 -6.45 -17.66
N ILE A 100 -21.92 -6.10 -17.63
CA ILE A 100 -20.90 -6.51 -18.60
C ILE A 100 -19.94 -7.43 -17.90
N LYS A 101 -19.87 -8.69 -18.35
CA LYS A 101 -18.92 -9.68 -17.85
C LYS A 101 -17.85 -9.92 -18.91
N ALA A 102 -16.58 -9.89 -18.52
CA ALA A 102 -15.46 -10.15 -19.39
C ALA A 102 -14.47 -11.13 -18.73
N GLU A 103 -13.93 -12.04 -19.49
CA GLU A 103 -12.94 -13.01 -18.99
C GLU A 103 -11.59 -12.32 -18.72
N ASN A 104 -11.15 -11.46 -19.66
CA ASN A 104 -9.93 -10.69 -19.54
C ASN A 104 -10.14 -9.26 -20.01
N VAL A 105 -9.46 -8.31 -19.34
CA VAL A 105 -9.53 -6.89 -19.67
C VAL A 105 -8.12 -6.31 -19.68
N ASP A 106 -7.70 -5.70 -20.78
CA ASP A 106 -6.47 -4.93 -20.88
C ASP A 106 -6.73 -3.49 -20.38
N ILE A 107 -6.03 -3.12 -19.29
CA ILE A 107 -6.17 -1.81 -18.61
C ILE A 107 -4.93 -0.92 -18.78
N LYS A 108 -4.10 -1.19 -19.77
CA LYS A 108 -2.87 -0.45 -20.04
C LYS A 108 -3.12 1.04 -20.32
N LYS A 109 -4.28 1.35 -20.87
CA LYS A 109 -4.75 2.72 -21.16
C LYS A 109 -6.14 2.91 -20.58
N ASN A 110 -6.60 4.16 -20.49
CA ASN A 110 -7.96 4.52 -20.05
C ASN A 110 -9.08 3.96 -20.96
N ASN A 111 -8.77 3.63 -22.21
CA ASN A 111 -9.66 2.87 -23.07
C ASN A 111 -9.34 1.38 -22.95
N TRP A 112 -10.11 0.67 -22.14
CA TRP A 112 -9.93 -0.74 -21.84
C TRP A 112 -10.41 -1.61 -23.00
N ASN A 113 -9.69 -2.70 -23.29
CA ASN A 113 -10.14 -3.71 -24.22
C ASN A 113 -10.62 -4.93 -23.41
N LEU A 114 -11.90 -5.21 -23.50
CA LEU A 114 -12.56 -6.34 -22.86
C LEU A 114 -12.61 -7.50 -23.85
N TYR A 115 -12.24 -8.71 -23.41
CA TYR A 115 -12.24 -9.93 -24.21
C TYR A 115 -13.25 -10.94 -23.67
N ASN A 116 -13.89 -11.70 -24.58
CA ASN A 116 -14.94 -12.68 -24.28
C ASN A 116 -16.08 -12.08 -23.45
N VAL A 117 -16.74 -11.05 -24.01
CA VAL A 117 -17.68 -10.20 -23.32
C VAL A 117 -19.08 -10.75 -23.40
N LYS A 118 -19.79 -10.81 -22.25
CA LYS A 118 -21.24 -11.03 -22.13
C LYS A 118 -21.89 -9.76 -21.58
N ILE A 119 -22.85 -9.21 -22.30
CA ILE A 119 -23.63 -8.03 -21.90
C ILE A 119 -25.04 -8.49 -21.58
N ILE A 120 -25.51 -8.18 -20.38
CA ILE A 120 -26.86 -8.46 -19.91
C ILE A 120 -27.57 -7.11 -19.74
N ASP A 121 -28.60 -6.85 -20.51
CA ASP A 121 -29.37 -5.60 -20.42
C ASP A 121 -30.53 -5.68 -19.40
N LYS A 122 -31.23 -4.55 -19.19
CA LYS A 122 -32.43 -4.46 -18.30
C LYS A 122 -33.50 -5.50 -18.59
N LYS A 123 -33.58 -6.01 -19.83
CA LYS A 123 -34.56 -6.99 -20.26
C LYS A 123 -34.07 -8.44 -20.17
N ASN A 124 -32.94 -8.66 -19.47
CA ASN A 124 -32.24 -9.96 -19.41
C ASN A 124 -31.85 -10.52 -20.79
N SER A 125 -31.77 -9.69 -21.82
CA SER A 125 -31.23 -10.14 -23.09
C SER A 125 -29.70 -10.25 -22.99
N ILE A 126 -29.16 -11.36 -23.48
CA ILE A 126 -27.73 -11.64 -23.44
C ILE A 126 -27.13 -11.42 -24.83
N LYS A 127 -26.16 -10.52 -24.92
CA LYS A 127 -25.37 -10.30 -26.13
C LYS A 127 -23.92 -10.70 -25.85
N THR A 128 -23.33 -11.47 -26.72
CA THR A 128 -21.90 -11.84 -26.63
C THR A 128 -21.09 -11.10 -27.68
N ARG A 129 -19.87 -10.72 -27.35
CA ARG A 129 -18.88 -10.11 -28.24
C ARG A 129 -17.49 -10.65 -27.92
N ASP A 130 -16.68 -10.88 -28.93
CA ASP A 130 -15.31 -11.33 -28.73
C ASP A 130 -14.44 -10.22 -28.14
N VAL A 131 -14.62 -8.98 -28.62
CA VAL A 131 -13.90 -7.80 -28.12
C VAL A 131 -14.86 -6.61 -28.00
N MET A 132 -14.67 -5.83 -26.93
CA MET A 132 -15.41 -4.58 -26.67
C MET A 132 -14.47 -3.54 -26.06
N SER A 133 -14.53 -2.30 -26.53
CA SER A 133 -13.86 -1.17 -25.87
C SER A 133 -14.75 -0.60 -24.77
N PHE A 134 -14.13 -0.29 -23.64
CA PHE A 134 -14.77 0.34 -22.49
C PHE A 134 -13.92 1.50 -22.02
N LEU A 135 -14.49 2.70 -21.96
CA LEU A 135 -13.79 3.88 -21.44
C LEU A 135 -13.82 3.85 -19.92
N SER A 136 -12.67 4.07 -19.28
CA SER A 136 -12.49 4.18 -17.84
C SER A 136 -11.64 5.41 -17.51
N ASN A 137 -11.90 6.02 -16.34
CA ASN A 137 -10.99 7.05 -15.80
C ASN A 137 -9.71 6.45 -15.23
N PHE A 138 -9.62 5.13 -15.15
CA PHE A 138 -8.50 4.41 -14.55
C PHE A 138 -7.72 3.63 -15.60
N ASN A 139 -6.40 3.71 -15.51
CA ASN A 139 -5.45 2.81 -16.15
C ASN A 139 -4.70 1.99 -15.09
N TYR A 140 -3.80 1.10 -15.51
CA TYR A 140 -3.02 0.27 -14.59
C TYR A 140 -2.24 1.08 -13.53
N GLU A 141 -1.59 2.18 -13.93
CA GLU A 141 -0.79 3.00 -13.01
C GLU A 141 -1.69 3.70 -11.98
N GLU A 142 -2.84 4.23 -12.41
CA GLU A 142 -3.79 4.89 -11.53
C GLU A 142 -4.39 3.92 -10.52
N ILE A 143 -4.79 2.71 -10.96
CA ILE A 143 -5.27 1.65 -10.06
C ILE A 143 -4.17 1.25 -9.07
N SER A 144 -2.95 0.99 -9.53
CA SER A 144 -1.82 0.61 -8.66
C SER A 144 -1.50 1.71 -7.64
N ASN A 145 -1.58 2.99 -8.03
CA ASN A 145 -1.34 4.12 -7.15
C ASN A 145 -2.43 4.29 -6.06
N LEU A 146 -3.66 3.80 -6.29
CA LEU A 146 -4.70 3.81 -5.27
C LEU A 146 -4.34 2.93 -4.06
N PHE A 147 -3.55 1.89 -4.28
CA PHE A 147 -3.10 0.95 -3.24
C PHE A 147 -1.73 1.30 -2.65
N SER A 148 -0.99 2.24 -3.25
CA SER A 148 0.42 2.51 -2.90
C SER A 148 0.62 3.25 -1.58
N ASN A 149 -0.42 3.66 -0.86
CA ASN A 149 -0.26 4.41 0.39
C ASN A 149 -0.10 3.50 1.62
N LEU A 150 0.79 2.51 1.51
CA LEU A 150 1.07 1.54 2.56
C LEU A 150 1.43 2.17 3.91
N ALA A 151 2.05 3.36 3.88
CA ALA A 151 2.44 4.07 5.10
C ALA A 151 1.25 4.67 5.90
N SER A 152 0.01 4.62 5.38
CA SER A 152 -1.21 4.98 6.11
C SER A 152 -1.94 3.77 6.70
N LEU A 153 -1.36 2.57 6.53
CA LEU A 153 -1.90 1.33 7.06
C LEU A 153 -1.14 0.89 8.31
N THR A 154 -1.86 0.44 9.32
CA THR A 154 -1.27 -0.20 10.49
C THR A 154 -0.61 -1.52 10.10
N ILE A 155 0.26 -2.07 10.95
CA ILE A 155 0.91 -3.37 10.68
C ILE A 155 -0.14 -4.46 10.44
N TRP A 156 -1.24 -4.46 11.19
CA TRP A 156 -2.32 -5.43 11.05
C TRP A 156 -3.03 -5.31 9.70
N ASN A 157 -3.36 -4.08 9.29
CA ASN A 157 -4.00 -3.83 8.00
C ASN A 157 -3.06 -4.15 6.82
N LEU A 158 -1.74 -4.02 6.99
CA LEU A 158 -0.76 -4.44 5.99
C LEU A 158 -0.72 -5.96 5.81
N LEU A 159 -0.84 -6.72 6.91
CA LEU A 159 -0.90 -8.18 6.85
C LEU A 159 -2.20 -8.65 6.18
N GLU A 160 -3.34 -8.08 6.55
CA GLU A 160 -4.64 -8.35 5.92
C GLU A 160 -4.61 -8.01 4.43
N LEU A 161 -4.07 -6.82 4.07
CA LEU A 161 -3.92 -6.42 2.66
C LEU A 161 -3.03 -7.40 1.88
N LYS A 162 -1.98 -7.92 2.51
CA LYS A 162 -1.12 -8.94 1.89
C LYS A 162 -1.89 -10.22 1.56
N GLU A 163 -2.72 -10.72 2.49
CA GLU A 163 -3.56 -11.90 2.26
C GLU A 163 -4.56 -11.64 1.13
N ASN A 164 -5.20 -10.47 1.11
CA ASN A 164 -6.09 -10.07 0.04
C ASN A 164 -5.38 -10.00 -1.33
N TYR A 165 -4.14 -9.51 -1.40
CA TYR A 165 -3.34 -9.49 -2.63
C TYR A 165 -3.05 -10.91 -3.13
N ILE A 166 -2.71 -11.83 -2.23
CA ILE A 166 -2.49 -13.25 -2.56
C ILE A 166 -3.77 -13.86 -3.14
N SER A 167 -4.93 -13.60 -2.54
CA SER A 167 -6.22 -14.16 -2.98
C SER A 167 -6.60 -13.77 -4.41
N ILE A 168 -6.23 -12.57 -4.85
CA ILE A 168 -6.47 -12.06 -6.21
C ILE A 168 -5.29 -12.30 -7.17
N ASN A 169 -4.29 -13.06 -6.75
CA ASN A 169 -3.05 -13.32 -7.50
C ASN A 169 -2.27 -12.03 -7.88
N TYR A 170 -2.34 -11.00 -7.01
CA TYR A 170 -1.57 -9.77 -7.18
C TYR A 170 -0.23 -9.85 -6.45
N SER A 171 0.77 -9.12 -6.94
CA SER A 171 2.12 -9.11 -6.35
C SER A 171 2.13 -8.48 -4.96
N THR A 172 2.67 -9.21 -3.98
CA THR A 172 2.85 -8.72 -2.60
C THR A 172 4.18 -7.99 -2.38
N THR A 173 5.00 -7.85 -3.41
CA THR A 173 6.39 -7.36 -3.32
C THR A 173 6.50 -6.02 -2.60
N GLU A 174 5.63 -5.08 -2.89
CA GLU A 174 5.65 -3.76 -2.25
C GLU A 174 5.31 -3.82 -0.76
N ILE A 175 4.31 -4.64 -0.40
CA ILE A 175 3.91 -4.84 1.00
C ILE A 175 5.02 -5.54 1.77
N ASP A 176 5.63 -6.58 1.18
CA ASP A 176 6.73 -7.33 1.79
C ASP A 176 7.94 -6.43 2.02
N TYR A 177 8.30 -5.61 1.05
CA TYR A 177 9.36 -4.63 1.17
C TYR A 177 9.08 -3.62 2.29
N HIS A 178 7.84 -3.13 2.36
CA HIS A 178 7.43 -2.18 3.40
C HIS A 178 7.47 -2.80 4.80
N LEU A 179 6.98 -4.04 4.95
CA LEU A 179 7.05 -4.79 6.22
C LEU A 179 8.49 -5.07 6.64
N GLN A 180 9.37 -5.49 5.71
CA GLN A 180 10.79 -5.70 5.99
C GLN A 180 11.46 -4.42 6.48
N ARG A 181 11.14 -3.27 5.88
CA ARG A 181 11.65 -1.97 6.33
C ARG A 181 11.22 -1.64 7.76
N ILE A 182 9.97 -1.91 8.11
CA ILE A 182 9.46 -1.70 9.48
C ILE A 182 10.20 -2.59 10.48
N ILE A 183 10.38 -3.87 10.15
CA ILE A 183 11.07 -4.85 11.00
C ILE A 183 12.56 -4.53 11.12
N ALA A 184 13.20 -4.02 10.08
CA ALA A 184 14.62 -3.67 10.10
C ALA A 184 14.93 -2.45 10.98
N TYR A 185 13.97 -1.59 11.26
CA TYR A 185 14.18 -0.33 11.99
C TYR A 185 14.73 -0.49 13.42
N PRO A 186 14.22 -1.41 14.28
CA PRO A 186 14.82 -1.68 15.60
C PRO A 186 16.28 -2.10 15.53
N PHE A 187 16.63 -2.94 14.56
CA PHE A 187 18.00 -3.41 14.36
C PHE A 187 18.93 -2.27 13.92
N LEU A 188 18.44 -1.40 13.03
CA LEU A 188 19.19 -0.21 12.60
C LEU A 188 19.53 0.69 13.78
N ILE A 189 18.54 1.03 14.62
CA ILE A 189 18.75 1.84 15.83
C ILE A 189 19.77 1.16 16.74
N THR A 190 19.66 -0.16 16.95
CA THR A 190 20.56 -0.92 17.80
C THR A 190 21.99 -0.89 17.29
N ILE A 191 22.21 -1.05 15.99
CA ILE A 191 23.54 -1.01 15.38
C ILE A 191 24.14 0.38 15.51
N ILE A 192 23.40 1.44 15.23
CA ILE A 192 23.88 2.83 15.36
C ILE A 192 24.25 3.12 16.83
N THR A 193 23.41 2.69 17.77
CA THR A 193 23.67 2.84 19.22
C THR A 193 24.90 2.06 19.64
N ALA A 194 25.09 0.83 19.15
CA ALA A 194 26.27 0.02 19.45
C ALA A 194 27.55 0.68 18.92
N LEU A 195 27.54 1.16 17.68
CA LEU A 195 28.69 1.88 17.10
C LEU A 195 29.03 3.14 17.88
N SER A 196 28.03 3.92 18.25
CA SER A 196 28.21 5.13 19.08
C SER A 196 28.79 4.79 20.46
N ALA A 197 28.27 3.73 21.08
CA ALA A 197 28.78 3.27 22.40
C ALA A 197 30.24 2.77 22.32
N ILE A 198 30.62 2.03 21.27
CA ILE A 198 32.01 1.58 21.06
C ILE A 198 32.95 2.78 20.91
N LEU A 199 32.52 3.77 20.08
CA LEU A 199 33.32 4.99 19.93
C LEU A 199 33.51 5.73 21.27
N MET A 200 32.43 5.85 22.05
CA MET A 200 32.49 6.54 23.35
C MET A 200 33.30 5.79 24.41
N LEU A 201 33.22 4.46 24.46
CA LEU A 201 33.93 3.63 25.42
C LEU A 201 35.43 3.50 25.12
N ASN A 202 35.81 3.56 23.82
CA ASN A 202 37.24 3.49 23.39
C ASN A 202 37.93 4.84 23.40
N LEU A 203 37.23 5.93 23.76
CA LEU A 203 37.85 7.23 23.85
C LEU A 203 38.78 7.33 25.08
N SER A 204 40.06 7.38 24.82
CA SER A 204 41.05 7.88 25.78
C SER A 204 40.73 9.34 26.10
N ILE A 205 40.73 9.69 27.40
CA ILE A 205 40.33 10.99 27.97
C ILE A 205 41.09 12.20 27.35
N GLN A 206 42.12 11.92 26.53
CA GLN A 206 43.04 12.93 25.96
C GLN A 206 42.65 13.56 24.64
N LYS A 207 41.56 13.11 23.97
CA LYS A 207 41.14 13.71 22.69
C LYS A 207 39.93 14.63 22.84
N PRO A 208 39.85 15.76 22.07
CA PRO A 208 38.76 16.72 22.20
C PRO A 208 37.43 16.05 21.81
N LYS A 209 36.46 16.07 22.73
CA LYS A 209 35.12 15.47 22.56
C LYS A 209 34.40 15.95 21.29
N LEU A 210 34.64 17.17 20.86
CA LEU A 210 34.07 17.78 19.65
C LEU A 210 34.41 16.99 18.35
N PHE A 211 35.64 16.46 18.25
CA PHE A 211 36.05 15.67 17.08
C PHE A 211 35.17 14.42 16.87
N PHE A 212 34.75 13.76 17.93
CA PHE A 212 33.94 12.55 17.88
C PHE A 212 32.47 12.83 17.64
N ILE A 213 31.96 13.99 18.12
CA ILE A 213 30.61 14.47 17.81
C ILE A 213 30.52 14.77 16.30
N VAL A 214 31.52 15.42 15.72
CA VAL A 214 31.56 15.69 14.28
C VAL A 214 31.62 14.40 13.46
N ILE A 215 32.41 13.41 13.84
CA ILE A 215 32.45 12.08 13.18
C ILE A 215 31.09 11.39 13.30
N GLY A 216 30.43 11.42 14.47
CA GLY A 216 29.11 10.83 14.66
C GLY A 216 28.04 11.47 13.74
N ILE A 217 28.09 12.79 13.57
CA ILE A 217 27.18 13.52 12.67
C ILE A 217 27.47 13.20 11.18
N LEU A 218 28.75 13.03 10.81
CA LEU A 218 29.15 12.70 9.43
C LEU A 218 28.81 11.26 9.02
N LEU A 219 28.70 10.34 9.99
CA LEU A 219 28.35 8.93 9.77
C LEU A 219 26.84 8.64 9.89
N SER A 220 26.05 9.60 10.36
CA SER A 220 24.60 9.53 10.50
C SER A 220 23.91 10.01 9.24
#